data_32afd0d439b7e9910325d53bae2b28ee
#
_entry.id   32afd0d439b7e9910325d53bae2b28ee
#
_cell.length_a   1.000
_cell.length_b   1.000
_cell.length_c   1.000
_cell.angle_alpha   90.00
_cell.angle_beta   90.00
_cell.angle_gamma   90.00
#
_symmetry.space_group_name_H-M   'P 1'
#
loop_
_entity.id
_entity.type
_entity.pdbx_description
1 polymer ?
#
loop_
_entity_poly.entity_id
_entity_poly.type
_entity_poly.pdbx_seq_one_letter_code
_entity_poly.pdbx_strand_id
1 'polypeptide(L)'
;MKINIIKNFIEDNRISMNGHAQLVIDHLKKSSSSHTISSFLPKIGFFEKLITSSIWKMRIARYYTYPKIIKNVKHTDVAHIIDHQYGHLVHKINSKVKIITVHDLIPLIFAKSLNKTPYLSRYSLNHLKFFDRVIATSHNTKADILKYTDCPKHKIKVLNLPPEDFFNSANIEQSTICKKFQLPINKKKILFYGHGFYKNIETS
;
A
#
# COMPACT_ATOMS: atom_id res chain seq x y z
N MET A 1 1.99 14.32 19.78
CA MET A 1 2.24 14.48 18.34
C MET A 1 1.01 14.05 17.57
N LYS A 2 0.58 14.81 16.55
CA LYS A 2 -0.59 14.49 15.71
C LYS A 2 -0.11 13.75 14.46
N ILE A 3 -0.59 12.52 14.29
CA ILE A 3 -0.23 11.64 13.14
C ILE A 3 -1.49 11.39 12.32
N ASN A 4 -1.40 11.55 11.00
CA ASN A 4 -2.50 11.25 10.09
C ASN A 4 -2.08 10.18 9.08
N ILE A 5 -2.84 9.09 9.02
CA ILE A 5 -2.64 7.99 8.06
C ILE A 5 -3.56 8.22 6.86
N ILE A 6 -2.95 8.43 5.70
CA ILE A 6 -3.63 8.74 4.44
C ILE A 6 -3.85 7.42 3.69
N LYS A 7 -5.13 7.03 3.59
CA LYS A 7 -5.58 5.76 3.01
C LYS A 7 -5.90 5.89 1.52
N ASN A 8 -6.01 4.74 0.86
CA ASN A 8 -6.49 4.63 -0.52
C ASN A 8 -8.01 4.77 -0.59
N PHE A 9 -8.55 5.08 -1.77
CA PHE A 9 -9.98 4.89 -2.03
C PHE A 9 -10.37 3.41 -1.81
N ILE A 10 -11.54 3.16 -1.24
CA ILE A 10 -12.07 1.80 -1.10
C ILE A 10 -12.27 1.17 -2.48
N GLU A 11 -12.72 1.97 -3.43
CA GLU A 11 -13.00 1.57 -4.80
C GLU A 11 -11.76 1.22 -5.63
N ASP A 12 -10.56 1.47 -5.10
CA ASP A 12 -9.30 0.99 -5.70
C ASP A 12 -9.16 -0.54 -5.64
N ASN A 13 -10.03 -1.21 -4.87
CA ASN A 13 -10.00 -2.66 -4.61
C ASN A 13 -8.64 -3.17 -4.10
N ARG A 14 -7.89 -2.29 -3.41
CA ARG A 14 -6.60 -2.62 -2.79
C ARG A 14 -6.80 -2.94 -1.32
N ILE A 15 -7.48 -4.04 -1.05
CA ILE A 15 -7.84 -4.48 0.31
C ILE A 15 -6.60 -4.57 1.19
N SER A 16 -5.49 -5.14 0.67
CA SER A 16 -4.23 -5.29 1.40
C SER A 16 -3.62 -3.95 1.83
N MET A 17 -3.77 -2.88 1.03
CA MET A 17 -3.24 -1.56 1.39
C MET A 17 -4.03 -0.93 2.54
N ASN A 18 -5.35 -1.06 2.51
CA ASN A 18 -6.21 -0.56 3.59
C ASN A 18 -6.06 -1.41 4.86
N GLY A 19 -5.85 -2.72 4.73
CA GLY A 19 -5.47 -3.62 5.83
C GLY A 19 -4.15 -3.18 6.47
N HIS A 20 -3.12 -2.94 5.67
CA HIS A 20 -1.84 -2.42 6.16
C HIS A 20 -2.00 -1.06 6.87
N ALA A 21 -2.82 -0.16 6.33
CA ALA A 21 -3.12 1.11 6.99
C ALA A 21 -3.71 0.89 8.39
N GLN A 22 -4.60 -0.08 8.54
CA GLN A 22 -5.23 -0.40 9.83
C GLN A 22 -4.21 -0.98 10.81
N LEU A 23 -3.35 -1.91 10.36
CA LEU A 23 -2.25 -2.44 11.18
C LEU A 23 -1.33 -1.33 11.70
N VAL A 24 -0.93 -0.39 10.84
CA VAL A 24 -0.11 0.76 11.26
C VAL A 24 -0.83 1.60 12.32
N ILE A 25 -2.12 1.89 12.14
CA ILE A 25 -2.92 2.64 13.12
C ILE A 25 -2.97 1.93 14.47
N ASP A 26 -3.24 0.62 14.46
CA ASP A 26 -3.40 -0.16 15.68
C ASP A 26 -2.09 -0.28 16.46
N HIS A 27 -0.97 -0.52 15.76
CA HIS A 27 0.35 -0.54 16.38
C HIS A 27 0.75 0.84 16.94
N LEU A 28 0.51 1.93 16.23
CA LEU A 28 0.78 3.26 16.73
C LEU A 28 -0.04 3.61 17.97
N LYS A 29 -1.31 3.19 18.03
CA LYS A 29 -2.17 3.37 19.21
C LYS A 29 -1.71 2.55 20.41
N LYS A 30 -1.23 1.32 20.18
CA LYS A 30 -0.70 0.44 21.22
C LYS A 30 0.65 0.95 21.77
N SER A 31 1.51 1.51 20.90
CA SER A 31 2.87 1.89 21.26
C SER A 31 2.99 3.20 22.01
N SER A 32 2.01 4.10 21.92
CA SER A 32 2.09 5.40 22.60
C SER A 32 0.72 6.01 22.85
N SER A 33 0.39 6.21 24.14
CA SER A 33 -0.80 6.96 24.57
C SER A 33 -0.67 8.48 24.37
N SER A 34 0.55 8.99 24.12
CA SER A 34 0.81 10.44 23.95
C SER A 34 0.58 10.96 22.53
N HIS A 35 0.27 10.07 21.57
CA HIS A 35 0.08 10.45 20.16
C HIS A 35 -1.42 10.47 19.81
N THR A 36 -1.85 11.54 19.14
CA THR A 36 -3.19 11.59 18.53
C THR A 36 -3.10 11.03 17.13
N ILE A 37 -3.73 9.87 16.91
CA ILE A 37 -3.70 9.17 15.62
C ILE A 37 -5.06 9.34 14.96
N SER A 38 -5.03 9.86 13.72
CA SER A 38 -6.18 10.01 12.84
C SER A 38 -5.94 9.29 11.52
N SER A 39 -6.99 9.04 10.78
CA SER A 39 -6.88 8.55 9.41
C SER A 39 -7.77 9.33 8.48
N PHE A 40 -7.32 9.50 7.24
CA PHE A 40 -8.09 10.11 6.17
C PHE A 40 -8.38 9.05 5.11
N LEU A 41 -9.67 8.76 4.94
CA LEU A 41 -10.18 7.86 3.91
C LEU A 41 -10.91 8.70 2.86
N PRO A 42 -10.39 8.79 1.62
CA PRO A 42 -11.05 9.56 0.57
C PRO A 42 -12.35 8.88 0.13
N LYS A 43 -13.30 9.69 -0.30
CA LYS A 43 -14.56 9.22 -0.89
C LYS A 43 -14.68 9.70 -2.33
N ILE A 44 -15.17 8.84 -3.19
CA ILE A 44 -15.50 9.19 -4.59
C ILE A 44 -16.61 10.24 -4.59
N GLY A 45 -16.41 11.30 -5.36
CA GLY A 45 -17.36 12.39 -5.52
C GLY A 45 -18.59 11.98 -6.35
N PHE A 46 -19.57 12.85 -6.38
CA PHE A 46 -20.80 12.61 -7.14
C PHE A 46 -20.53 12.47 -8.64
N PHE A 47 -19.68 13.33 -9.21
CA PHE A 47 -19.35 13.30 -10.64
C PHE A 47 -18.66 12.00 -11.06
N GLU A 48 -17.75 11.49 -10.24
CA GLU A 48 -17.06 10.22 -10.53
C GLU A 48 -18.02 9.03 -10.52
N LYS A 49 -19.08 9.08 -9.70
CA LYS A 49 -20.11 8.04 -9.68
C LYS A 49 -20.88 7.92 -10.99
N LEU A 50 -20.99 9.01 -11.74
CA LEU A 50 -21.65 9.03 -13.06
C LEU A 50 -20.77 8.42 -14.17
N ILE A 51 -19.48 8.24 -13.92
CA ILE A 51 -18.56 7.65 -14.91
C ILE A 51 -18.74 6.13 -14.91
N THR A 52 -19.18 5.60 -16.03
CA THR A 52 -19.41 4.14 -16.22
C THR A 52 -18.09 3.34 -16.24
N SER A 53 -17.05 3.88 -16.91
CA SER A 53 -15.73 3.23 -16.96
C SER A 53 -15.04 3.29 -15.61
N SER A 54 -14.81 2.11 -14.98
CA SER A 54 -14.11 2.00 -13.70
C SER A 54 -12.69 2.55 -13.76
N ILE A 55 -12.00 2.38 -14.90
CA ILE A 55 -10.62 2.86 -15.09
C ILE A 55 -10.57 4.39 -15.10
N TRP A 56 -11.44 5.05 -15.86
CA TRP A 56 -11.49 6.50 -15.94
C TRP A 56 -11.99 7.12 -14.63
N LYS A 57 -13.00 6.51 -14.02
CA LYS A 57 -13.47 6.89 -12.67
C LYS A 57 -12.32 6.96 -11.68
N MET A 58 -11.53 5.90 -11.57
CA MET A 58 -10.41 5.86 -10.64
C MET A 58 -9.26 6.78 -11.02
N ARG A 59 -9.00 7.01 -12.31
CA ARG A 59 -8.00 8.00 -12.74
C ARG A 59 -8.39 9.40 -12.31
N ILE A 60 -9.63 9.81 -12.55
CA ILE A 60 -10.14 11.14 -12.15
C ILE A 60 -10.14 11.26 -10.62
N ALA A 61 -10.66 10.27 -9.91
CA ALA A 61 -10.65 10.26 -8.46
C ALA A 61 -9.24 10.43 -7.90
N ARG A 62 -8.27 9.67 -8.39
CA ARG A 62 -6.89 9.64 -7.89
C ARG A 62 -6.11 10.90 -8.23
N TYR A 63 -6.18 11.40 -9.47
CA TYR A 63 -5.32 12.49 -9.94
C TYR A 63 -5.96 13.87 -9.93
N TYR A 64 -7.27 13.96 -9.81
CA TYR A 64 -7.99 15.23 -9.76
C TYR A 64 -8.71 15.46 -8.43
N THR A 65 -9.56 14.52 -8.01
CA THR A 65 -10.39 14.70 -6.81
C THR A 65 -9.56 14.60 -5.54
N TYR A 66 -8.72 13.57 -5.40
CA TYR A 66 -7.90 13.39 -4.21
C TYR A 66 -7.01 14.61 -3.91
N PRO A 67 -6.23 15.17 -4.86
CA PRO A 67 -5.46 16.38 -4.63
C PRO A 67 -6.28 17.58 -4.17
N LYS A 68 -7.56 17.65 -4.55
CA LYS A 68 -8.48 18.73 -4.11
C LYS A 68 -8.94 18.55 -2.68
N ILE A 69 -9.32 17.34 -2.31
CA ILE A 69 -9.88 17.08 -0.97
C ILE A 69 -8.80 16.99 0.10
N ILE A 70 -7.62 16.44 -0.20
CA ILE A 70 -6.54 16.24 0.77
C ILE A 70 -5.98 17.57 1.31
N LYS A 71 -5.94 18.63 0.50
CA LYS A 71 -5.46 19.95 0.92
C LYS A 71 -6.31 20.58 2.04
N ASN A 72 -7.58 20.14 2.17
CA ASN A 72 -8.49 20.62 3.21
C ASN A 72 -8.33 19.84 4.52
N VAL A 73 -7.49 18.81 4.57
CA VAL A 73 -7.19 18.07 5.79
C VAL A 73 -6.38 18.96 6.74
N LYS A 74 -6.81 18.97 8.00
CA LYS A 74 -6.15 19.80 9.03
C LYS A 74 -4.65 19.48 9.13
N HIS A 75 -3.88 20.50 9.48
CA HIS A 75 -2.44 20.36 9.72
C HIS A 75 -2.14 19.29 10.76
N THR A 76 -1.11 18.48 10.48
CA THR A 76 -0.61 17.42 11.37
C THR A 76 0.91 17.50 11.51
N ASP A 77 1.46 16.92 12.57
CA ASP A 77 2.91 16.83 12.72
C ASP A 77 3.51 15.84 11.73
N VAL A 78 2.83 14.70 11.54
CA VAL A 78 3.23 13.64 10.61
C VAL A 78 2.05 13.24 9.74
N ALA A 79 2.27 13.15 8.44
CA ALA A 79 1.35 12.54 7.49
C ALA A 79 2.03 11.34 6.83
N HIS A 80 1.37 10.17 6.85
CA HIS A 80 1.89 8.95 6.28
C HIS A 80 0.95 8.44 5.18
N ILE A 81 1.42 8.49 3.93
CA ILE A 81 0.75 7.88 2.78
C ILE A 81 1.11 6.39 2.74
N ILE A 82 0.11 5.52 2.76
CA ILE A 82 0.30 4.07 2.84
C ILE A 82 0.68 3.44 1.50
N ASP A 83 0.37 4.07 0.39
CA ASP A 83 0.59 3.51 -0.96
C ASP A 83 1.33 4.51 -1.87
N HIS A 84 2.43 4.07 -2.45
CA HIS A 84 3.26 4.87 -3.36
C HIS A 84 2.52 5.39 -4.60
N GLN A 85 1.41 4.78 -4.99
CA GLN A 85 0.59 5.27 -6.12
C GLN A 85 -0.03 6.64 -5.87
N TYR A 86 -0.04 7.08 -4.62
CA TYR A 86 -0.48 8.40 -4.19
C TYR A 86 0.66 9.37 -3.89
N GLY A 87 1.90 9.04 -4.32
CA GLY A 87 3.08 9.89 -4.09
C GLY A 87 2.92 11.34 -4.57
N HIS A 88 2.16 11.56 -5.65
CA HIS A 88 1.88 12.89 -6.21
C HIS A 88 1.10 13.82 -5.24
N LEU A 89 0.50 13.28 -4.17
CA LEU A 89 -0.18 14.10 -3.15
C LEU A 89 0.77 14.87 -2.24
N VAL A 90 2.07 14.59 -2.25
CA VAL A 90 3.07 15.18 -1.33
C VAL A 90 3.00 16.70 -1.24
N HIS A 91 2.73 17.39 -2.37
CA HIS A 91 2.63 18.85 -2.43
C HIS A 91 1.30 19.41 -1.94
N LYS A 92 0.30 18.54 -1.70
CA LYS A 92 -1.05 18.95 -1.24
C LYS A 92 -1.31 18.64 0.23
N ILE A 93 -0.39 17.90 0.86
CA ILE A 93 -0.50 17.52 2.27
C ILE A 93 0.07 18.63 3.14
N ASN A 94 -0.73 19.07 4.12
CA ASN A 94 -0.34 20.04 5.13
C ASN A 94 0.20 19.33 6.38
N SER A 95 1.51 19.04 6.39
CA SER A 95 2.17 18.36 7.51
C SER A 95 3.63 18.77 7.61
N LYS A 96 4.19 18.76 8.83
CA LYS A 96 5.63 19.04 9.06
C LYS A 96 6.51 17.95 8.48
N VAL A 97 6.14 16.68 8.70
CA VAL A 97 6.87 15.52 8.22
C VAL A 97 5.95 14.69 7.33
N LYS A 98 6.43 14.30 6.16
CA LYS A 98 5.71 13.51 5.16
C LYS A 98 6.41 12.19 4.92
N ILE A 99 5.70 11.10 5.15
CA ILE A 99 6.19 9.73 5.01
C ILE A 99 5.36 9.01 3.95
N ILE A 100 5.98 8.11 3.20
CA ILE A 100 5.28 7.26 2.24
C ILE A 100 5.80 5.83 2.33
N THR A 101 4.90 4.84 2.21
CA THR A 101 5.26 3.43 2.06
C THR A 101 5.24 3.02 0.60
N VAL A 102 6.29 2.30 0.18
CA VAL A 102 6.42 1.66 -1.13
C VAL A 102 6.44 0.16 -0.91
N HIS A 103 5.41 -0.53 -1.42
CA HIS A 103 5.27 -1.99 -1.27
C HIS A 103 6.08 -2.74 -2.33
N ASP A 104 5.94 -2.33 -3.58
CA ASP A 104 6.66 -2.89 -4.74
C ASP A 104 6.67 -1.88 -5.90
N LEU A 105 7.42 -2.18 -6.94
CA LEU A 105 7.41 -1.46 -8.21
C LEU A 105 6.91 -2.33 -9.37
N ILE A 106 6.19 -3.42 -9.08
CA ILE A 106 5.64 -4.36 -10.07
C ILE A 106 4.91 -3.64 -11.22
N PRO A 107 4.00 -2.65 -10.98
CA PRO A 107 3.31 -1.96 -12.06
C PRO A 107 4.23 -1.17 -13.00
N LEU A 108 5.42 -0.79 -12.56
CA LEU A 108 6.43 -0.13 -13.38
C LEU A 108 7.32 -1.16 -14.10
N ILE A 109 7.85 -2.14 -13.36
CA ILE A 109 8.83 -3.12 -13.85
C ILE A 109 8.20 -4.04 -14.90
N PHE A 110 7.00 -4.52 -14.63
CA PHE A 110 6.25 -5.45 -15.48
C PHE A 110 5.15 -4.78 -16.31
N ALA A 111 5.27 -3.48 -16.60
CA ALA A 111 4.24 -2.72 -17.29
C ALA A 111 3.82 -3.35 -18.63
N LYS A 112 4.78 -3.80 -19.44
CA LYS A 112 4.52 -4.46 -20.73
C LYS A 112 3.71 -5.75 -20.56
N SER A 113 4.14 -6.64 -19.66
CA SER A 113 3.49 -7.93 -19.40
C SER A 113 2.11 -7.78 -18.75
N LEU A 114 1.87 -6.67 -18.07
CA LEU A 114 0.59 -6.37 -17.42
C LEU A 114 -0.35 -5.55 -18.31
N ASN A 115 0.02 -5.25 -19.56
CA ASN A 115 -0.71 -4.32 -20.44
C ASN A 115 -1.08 -3.00 -19.75
N LYS A 116 -0.19 -2.51 -18.89
CA LYS A 116 -0.37 -1.26 -18.15
C LYS A 116 0.52 -0.16 -18.71
N THR A 117 0.02 1.06 -18.71
CA THR A 117 0.82 2.23 -19.03
C THR A 117 1.72 2.58 -17.83
N PRO A 118 3.06 2.50 -17.95
CA PRO A 118 3.97 2.79 -16.83
C PRO A 118 3.95 4.27 -16.43
N TYR A 119 3.39 5.13 -17.28
CA TYR A 119 3.41 6.57 -17.13
C TYR A 119 2.82 7.06 -15.80
N LEU A 120 1.63 6.60 -15.42
CA LEU A 120 0.99 7.04 -14.18
C LEU A 120 1.70 6.52 -12.93
N SER A 121 2.22 5.29 -12.99
CA SER A 121 3.05 4.73 -11.90
C SER A 121 4.36 5.52 -11.77
N ARG A 122 5.03 5.81 -12.87
CA ARG A 122 6.24 6.62 -12.90
C ARG A 122 5.98 8.04 -12.38
N TYR A 123 4.87 8.65 -12.76
CA TYR A 123 4.47 9.97 -12.26
C TYR A 123 4.40 9.99 -10.73
N SER A 124 3.70 9.06 -10.12
CA SER A 124 3.60 8.99 -8.66
C SER A 124 4.94 8.69 -7.99
N LEU A 125 5.74 7.76 -8.55
CA LEU A 125 7.06 7.39 -8.03
C LEU A 125 8.09 8.51 -8.12
N ASN A 126 8.04 9.38 -9.13
CA ASN A 126 8.92 10.53 -9.27
C ASN A 126 8.75 11.55 -8.13
N HIS A 127 7.66 11.48 -7.38
CA HIS A 127 7.42 12.32 -6.22
C HIS A 127 8.06 11.79 -4.92
N LEU A 128 8.61 10.57 -4.91
CA LEU A 128 9.23 9.99 -3.70
C LEU A 128 10.35 10.88 -3.14
N LYS A 129 11.11 11.55 -3.98
CA LYS A 129 12.19 12.46 -3.57
C LYS A 129 11.73 13.66 -2.72
N PHE A 130 10.46 14.03 -2.77
CA PHE A 130 9.89 15.15 -2.01
C PHE A 130 9.38 14.75 -0.62
N PHE A 131 9.36 13.46 -0.29
CA PHE A 131 9.06 12.99 1.06
C PHE A 131 10.27 13.13 1.97
N ASP A 132 10.02 13.30 3.27
CA ASP A 132 11.07 13.30 4.29
C ASP A 132 11.60 11.90 4.55
N ARG A 133 10.72 10.89 4.49
CA ARG A 133 11.06 9.47 4.62
C ARG A 133 10.25 8.62 3.66
N VAL A 134 10.91 7.62 3.10
CA VAL A 134 10.32 6.58 2.25
C VAL A 134 10.53 5.25 2.92
N ILE A 135 9.46 4.55 3.22
CA ILE A 135 9.49 3.21 3.79
C ILE A 135 9.42 2.21 2.65
N ALA A 136 10.45 1.39 2.50
CA ALA A 136 10.45 0.24 1.61
C ALA A 136 10.11 -1.02 2.41
N THR A 137 9.17 -1.83 1.94
CA THR A 137 8.71 -3.04 2.68
C THR A 137 9.70 -4.20 2.61
N SER A 138 10.75 -4.09 1.79
CA SER A 138 11.82 -5.08 1.68
C SER A 138 13.12 -4.46 1.16
N HIS A 139 14.22 -5.17 1.31
CA HIS A 139 15.50 -4.77 0.70
C HIS A 139 15.43 -4.74 -0.83
N ASN A 140 14.67 -5.67 -1.44
CA ASN A 140 14.45 -5.69 -2.88
C ASN A 140 13.68 -4.44 -3.34
N THR A 141 12.59 -4.08 -2.64
CA THR A 141 11.86 -2.83 -2.91
C THR A 141 12.77 -1.60 -2.80
N LYS A 142 13.66 -1.56 -1.79
CA LYS A 142 14.64 -0.47 -1.68
C LYS A 142 15.60 -0.43 -2.89
N ALA A 143 16.10 -1.58 -3.33
CA ALA A 143 16.96 -1.67 -4.52
C ALA A 143 16.22 -1.16 -5.77
N ASP A 144 14.97 -1.56 -5.95
CA ASP A 144 14.14 -1.10 -7.06
C ASP A 144 13.88 0.41 -7.02
N ILE A 145 13.57 0.97 -5.84
CA ILE A 145 13.41 2.43 -5.70
C ILE A 145 14.68 3.15 -6.16
N LEU A 146 15.85 2.70 -5.72
CA LEU A 146 17.13 3.30 -6.09
C LEU A 146 17.44 3.17 -7.59
N LYS A 147 17.02 2.06 -8.21
CA LYS A 147 17.24 1.79 -9.63
C LYS A 147 16.31 2.57 -10.55
N TYR A 148 15.05 2.75 -10.15
CA TYR A 148 14.00 3.25 -11.04
C TYR A 148 13.50 4.65 -10.71
N THR A 149 14.00 5.28 -9.63
CA THR A 149 13.59 6.63 -9.20
C THR A 149 14.78 7.48 -8.75
N ASP A 150 14.58 8.81 -8.70
CA ASP A 150 15.58 9.76 -8.18
C ASP A 150 15.49 9.93 -6.65
N CYS A 151 14.93 8.98 -5.93
CA CYS A 151 14.78 9.08 -4.48
C CYS A 151 16.14 8.94 -3.79
N PRO A 152 16.57 9.92 -2.95
CA PRO A 152 17.86 9.84 -2.29
C PRO A 152 17.94 8.66 -1.30
N LYS A 153 19.05 7.89 -1.33
CA LYS A 153 19.27 6.69 -0.51
C LYS A 153 19.07 6.94 0.99
N HIS A 154 19.48 8.10 1.50
CA HIS A 154 19.36 8.44 2.92
C HIS A 154 17.92 8.61 3.41
N LYS A 155 16.97 8.89 2.51
CA LYS A 155 15.55 8.98 2.83
C LYS A 155 14.86 7.62 2.95
N ILE A 156 15.45 6.56 2.37
CA ILE A 156 14.82 5.24 2.28
C ILE A 156 15.19 4.39 3.49
N LYS A 157 14.18 3.96 4.24
CA LYS A 157 14.30 2.98 5.34
C LYS A 157 13.57 1.71 4.96
N VAL A 158 14.18 0.56 5.27
CA VAL A 158 13.51 -0.75 5.10
C VAL A 158 12.79 -1.08 6.40
N LEU A 159 11.49 -1.33 6.30
CA LEU A 159 10.67 -1.84 7.39
C LEU A 159 9.85 -3.01 6.82
N ASN A 160 10.22 -4.22 7.21
CA ASN A 160 9.46 -5.41 6.82
C ASN A 160 8.06 -5.34 7.45
N LEU A 161 7.06 -5.69 6.66
CA LEU A 161 5.69 -5.76 7.18
C LEU A 161 5.58 -6.96 8.12
N PRO A 162 5.05 -6.78 9.34
CA PRO A 162 4.78 -7.92 10.20
C PRO A 162 3.65 -8.78 9.59
N PRO A 163 3.64 -10.09 9.86
CA PRO A 163 2.47 -10.90 9.56
C PRO A 163 1.26 -10.38 10.35
N GLU A 164 0.07 -10.56 9.80
CA GLU A 164 -1.16 -10.26 10.53
C GLU A 164 -1.34 -11.24 11.71
N ASP A 165 -1.93 -10.76 12.81
CA ASP A 165 -2.05 -11.53 14.07
C ASP A 165 -2.74 -12.90 13.89
N PHE A 166 -3.62 -13.04 12.87
CA PHE A 166 -4.29 -14.32 12.62
C PHE A 166 -3.38 -15.40 12.00
N PHE A 167 -2.18 -15.04 11.51
CA PHE A 167 -1.17 -16.03 11.07
C PHE A 167 -0.38 -16.66 12.22
N ASN A 168 -0.72 -16.35 13.47
CA ASN A 168 -0.17 -17.06 14.60
C ASN A 168 -0.60 -18.53 14.55
N SER A 169 0.34 -19.43 14.88
CA SER A 169 0.09 -20.88 14.87
C SER A 169 -1.15 -21.22 15.71
N ALA A 170 -2.27 -21.50 15.05
CA ALA A 170 -3.40 -22.09 15.71
C ALA A 170 -3.04 -23.54 16.04
N ASN A 171 -3.22 -23.96 17.27
CA ASN A 171 -3.15 -25.38 17.69
C ASN A 171 -4.34 -26.15 17.11
N ILE A 172 -4.39 -26.25 15.78
CA ILE A 172 -5.42 -27.04 15.09
C ILE A 172 -4.76 -28.35 14.66
N GLU A 173 -5.35 -29.47 15.07
CA GLU A 173 -4.88 -30.79 14.63
C GLU A 173 -4.88 -30.89 13.10
N GLN A 174 -3.78 -31.42 12.57
CA GLN A 174 -3.62 -31.64 11.13
C GLN A 174 -4.75 -32.49 10.53
N SER A 175 -5.22 -33.47 11.26
CA SER A 175 -6.37 -34.34 10.91
C SER A 175 -7.64 -33.55 10.61
N THR A 176 -7.94 -32.56 11.45
CA THR A 176 -9.11 -31.68 11.30
C THR A 176 -9.02 -30.82 10.03
N ILE A 177 -7.84 -30.26 9.76
CA ILE A 177 -7.61 -29.45 8.54
C ILE A 177 -7.72 -30.34 7.30
N CYS A 178 -7.06 -31.51 7.32
CA CYS A 178 -7.11 -32.45 6.19
C CYS A 178 -8.53 -32.88 5.88
N LYS A 179 -9.34 -33.20 6.90
CA LYS A 179 -10.75 -33.57 6.74
C LYS A 179 -11.57 -32.41 6.16
N LYS A 180 -11.40 -31.18 6.69
CA LYS A 180 -12.13 -30.00 6.26
C LYS A 180 -11.88 -29.66 4.78
N PHE A 181 -10.64 -29.79 4.33
CA PHE A 181 -10.24 -29.44 2.96
C PHE A 181 -10.03 -30.65 2.05
N GLN A 182 -10.45 -31.84 2.46
CA GLN A 182 -10.33 -33.10 1.70
C GLN A 182 -8.89 -33.39 1.24
N LEU A 183 -7.91 -33.10 2.10
CA LEU A 183 -6.50 -33.29 1.81
C LEU A 183 -6.00 -34.65 2.32
N PRO A 184 -5.09 -35.32 1.59
CA PRO A 184 -4.51 -36.59 2.03
C PRO A 184 -3.66 -36.37 3.30
N ILE A 185 -3.93 -37.19 4.36
CA ILE A 185 -3.26 -37.02 5.67
C ILE A 185 -1.76 -37.31 5.58
N ASN A 186 -1.38 -38.38 4.84
CA ASN A 186 -0.02 -38.91 4.80
C ASN A 186 0.89 -38.31 3.70
N LYS A 187 0.49 -37.21 3.05
CA LYS A 187 1.32 -36.54 2.03
C LYS A 187 1.83 -35.22 2.54
N LYS A 188 3.05 -34.84 2.14
CA LYS A 188 3.57 -33.47 2.30
C LYS A 188 2.67 -32.52 1.53
N LYS A 189 2.41 -31.34 2.10
CA LYS A 189 1.55 -30.32 1.51
C LYS A 189 2.37 -29.05 1.29
N ILE A 190 2.26 -28.49 0.10
CA ILE A 190 2.87 -27.20 -0.26
C ILE A 190 1.72 -26.26 -0.56
N LEU A 191 1.64 -25.17 0.19
CA LEU A 191 0.64 -24.12 -0.02
C LEU A 191 1.22 -23.02 -0.89
N PHE A 192 0.59 -22.78 -2.05
CA PHE A 192 0.85 -21.60 -2.87
C PHE A 192 -0.22 -20.56 -2.64
N TYR A 193 0.20 -19.32 -2.44
CA TYR A 193 -0.70 -18.20 -2.29
C TYR A 193 -0.36 -17.08 -3.29
N GLY A 194 -1.35 -16.71 -4.09
CA GLY A 194 -1.26 -15.62 -5.06
C GLY A 194 -1.69 -16.04 -6.46
N HIS A 195 -1.78 -15.06 -7.34
CA HIS A 195 -2.06 -15.22 -8.76
C HIS A 195 -1.21 -14.23 -9.57
N GLY A 196 -1.02 -14.53 -10.85
CA GLY A 196 -0.24 -13.71 -11.78
C GLY A 196 1.15 -14.29 -12.07
N PHE A 197 1.59 -14.09 -13.31
CA PHE A 197 2.82 -14.68 -13.88
C PHE A 197 4.09 -14.37 -13.06
N TYR A 198 4.15 -13.22 -12.40
CA TYR A 198 5.29 -12.81 -11.56
C TYR A 198 5.40 -13.59 -10.24
N LYS A 199 4.45 -14.45 -9.93
CA LYS A 199 4.48 -15.36 -8.77
C LYS A 199 5.08 -16.73 -9.10
N ASN A 200 5.44 -16.97 -10.36
CA ASN A 200 6.05 -18.23 -10.85
C ASN A 200 5.26 -19.52 -10.49
N ILE A 201 3.95 -19.43 -10.39
CA ILE A 201 3.11 -20.58 -10.01
C ILE A 201 3.15 -21.67 -11.08
N GLU A 202 3.35 -21.28 -12.34
CA GLU A 202 3.37 -22.22 -13.49
C GLU A 202 4.66 -23.05 -13.58
N THR A 203 5.72 -22.65 -12.87
CA THR A 203 7.03 -23.32 -12.88
C THR A 203 7.32 -24.11 -11.60
N SER A 204 6.32 -24.28 -10.74
CA SER A 204 6.47 -24.87 -9.40
C SER A 204 5.91 -26.28 -9.33
#